data_389490df4653f9454115d76a659e498e
#
_entry.id   389490df4653f9454115d76a659e498e
#
_cell.length_a   1.000
_cell.length_b   1.000
_cell.length_c   1.000
_cell.angle_alpha   90.00
_cell.angle_beta   90.00
_cell.angle_gamma   90.00
#
_symmetry.space_group_name_H-M   'P 1'
#
loop_
_entity.id
_entity.type
_entity.pdbx_description
1 polymer ?
#
loop_
_entity_poly.entity_id
_entity_poly.type
_entity_poly.pdbx_seq_one_letter_code
_entity_poly.pdbx_strand_id
1 'polypeptide(L)'
;MLLTINLSRIIMLNQLIKVSLLISFCGFMTACAGNKMKEIPLVKQVDLPKFMGDWYVIAVIPTAIETQSYNAIEHYELNLGGTIATTFTFNKGAFDGPLKTYQPTGFVRPESGNALWGMQFIWPIKAEYRIAYLDVQYQRTIIARNARDYVWIMARTPQISDENYLEMTSFVKNLGYDMTKLRKVPQDWSKKTSINDKPVN
;
A
#
# COMPACT_ATOMS: atom_id res chain seq x y z
N MET A 1 -81.00 -1.40 -9.41
CA MET A 1 -80.28 -2.08 -8.32
C MET A 1 -78.92 -1.45 -8.23
N LEU A 2 -78.83 -0.41 -7.37
CA LEU A 2 -77.62 0.38 -7.21
C LEU A 2 -76.65 -0.35 -6.23
N LEU A 3 -75.42 -0.67 -6.71
CA LEU A 3 -74.35 -1.24 -5.90
C LEU A 3 -73.79 -0.13 -4.99
N THR A 4 -74.16 -0.10 -3.74
CA THR A 4 -73.55 0.75 -2.72
C THR A 4 -72.19 0.16 -2.38
N ILE A 5 -71.12 0.68 -3.02
CA ILE A 5 -69.75 0.34 -2.66
C ILE A 5 -69.47 0.92 -1.26
N ASN A 6 -69.25 0.05 -0.30
CA ASN A 6 -69.08 0.44 1.10
C ASN A 6 -67.73 1.18 1.25
N LEU A 7 -67.79 2.50 1.45
CA LEU A 7 -66.64 3.43 1.56
C LEU A 7 -65.63 2.98 2.62
N SER A 8 -66.10 2.29 3.65
CA SER A 8 -65.21 1.73 4.71
C SER A 8 -64.28 0.63 4.21
N ARG A 9 -64.65 -0.16 3.20
CA ARG A 9 -63.82 -1.19 2.60
C ARG A 9 -62.67 -0.57 1.74
N ILE A 10 -62.97 0.53 1.06
CA ILE A 10 -61.98 1.26 0.25
C ILE A 10 -60.89 1.88 1.15
N ILE A 11 -61.31 2.47 2.29
CA ILE A 11 -60.40 3.06 3.27
C ILE A 11 -59.48 1.99 3.91
N MET A 12 -60.05 0.84 4.27
CA MET A 12 -59.30 -0.28 4.86
C MET A 12 -58.29 -0.89 3.87
N LEU A 13 -58.65 -1.02 2.59
CA LEU A 13 -57.78 -1.51 1.56
C LEU A 13 -56.59 -0.55 1.29
N ASN A 14 -56.86 0.77 1.26
CA ASN A 14 -55.79 1.78 1.12
C ASN A 14 -54.82 1.80 2.33
N GLN A 15 -55.28 1.54 3.54
CA GLN A 15 -54.45 1.44 4.72
C GLN A 15 -53.55 0.19 4.65
N LEU A 16 -54.09 -0.96 4.23
CA LEU A 16 -53.33 -2.21 4.09
C LEU A 16 -52.25 -2.10 3.00
N ILE A 17 -52.51 -1.42 1.89
CA ILE A 17 -51.53 -1.19 0.82
C ILE A 17 -50.39 -0.27 1.32
N LYS A 18 -50.69 0.79 2.06
CA LYS A 18 -49.67 1.68 2.64
C LYS A 18 -48.77 0.99 3.65
N VAL A 19 -49.32 0.14 4.52
CA VAL A 19 -48.56 -0.66 5.50
C VAL A 19 -47.68 -1.69 4.79
N SER A 20 -48.19 -2.36 3.74
CA SER A 20 -47.43 -3.32 2.96
C SER A 20 -46.26 -2.68 2.20
N LEU A 21 -46.44 -1.46 1.66
CA LEU A 21 -45.36 -0.69 1.00
C LEU A 21 -44.28 -0.24 2.00
N LEU A 22 -44.68 0.17 3.22
CA LEU A 22 -43.72 0.56 4.26
C LEU A 22 -42.86 -0.62 4.74
N ILE A 23 -43.44 -1.82 4.90
CA ILE A 23 -42.73 -3.02 5.32
C ILE A 23 -41.79 -3.50 4.20
N SER A 24 -42.15 -3.38 2.93
CA SER A 24 -41.28 -3.71 1.79
C SER A 24 -40.09 -2.77 1.66
N PHE A 25 -40.25 -1.49 2.01
CA PHE A 25 -39.15 -0.51 1.95
C PHE A 25 -38.14 -0.67 3.09
N CYS A 26 -38.55 -1.13 4.28
CA CYS A 26 -37.63 -1.43 5.38
C CYS A 26 -36.77 -2.70 5.15
N GLY A 27 -37.21 -3.64 4.31
CA GLY A 27 -36.48 -4.88 4.01
C GLY A 27 -35.26 -4.72 3.11
N PHE A 28 -35.09 -3.58 2.42
CA PHE A 28 -33.98 -3.34 1.47
C PHE A 28 -32.76 -2.64 2.08
N MET A 29 -32.81 -2.22 3.35
CA MET A 29 -31.73 -1.48 3.99
C MET A 29 -30.69 -2.37 4.72
N THR A 30 -30.82 -3.70 4.69
CA THR A 30 -29.94 -4.61 5.47
C THR A 30 -28.89 -5.36 4.64
N ALA A 31 -28.61 -4.98 3.40
CA ALA A 31 -27.71 -5.74 2.52
C ALA A 31 -26.49 -4.96 2.03
N CYS A 32 -25.89 -4.09 2.86
CA CYS A 32 -24.57 -3.53 2.59
C CYS A 32 -23.71 -3.49 3.87
N ALA A 33 -23.65 -4.57 4.62
CA ALA A 33 -22.49 -4.84 5.48
C ALA A 33 -21.38 -5.35 4.55
N GLY A 34 -20.81 -4.47 3.73
CA GLY A 34 -19.57 -4.75 3.01
C GLY A 34 -18.56 -5.20 4.05
N ASN A 35 -18.02 -6.40 3.92
CA ASN A 35 -16.97 -6.95 4.77
C ASN A 35 -15.78 -5.98 4.69
N LYS A 36 -15.74 -5.00 5.60
CA LYS A 36 -14.64 -4.03 5.66
C LYS A 36 -13.39 -4.84 5.96
N MET A 37 -12.50 -4.96 4.97
CA MET A 37 -11.25 -5.68 5.16
C MET A 37 -10.55 -5.17 6.42
N LYS A 38 -10.05 -6.12 7.25
CA LYS A 38 -9.33 -5.78 8.47
C LYS A 38 -8.16 -4.84 8.15
N GLU A 39 -7.98 -3.84 8.99
CA GLU A 39 -6.84 -2.92 8.86
C GLU A 39 -5.52 -3.69 8.91
N ILE A 40 -4.58 -3.33 8.03
CA ILE A 40 -3.23 -3.91 8.02
C ILE A 40 -2.51 -3.45 9.29
N PRO A 41 -1.97 -4.38 10.11
CA PRO A 41 -1.25 -4.01 11.32
C PRO A 41 0.01 -3.21 10.99
N LEU A 42 0.42 -2.35 11.92
CA LEU A 42 1.71 -1.68 11.94
C LEU A 42 2.69 -2.44 12.82
N VAL A 43 3.99 -2.34 12.56
CA VAL A 43 4.99 -2.69 13.57
C VAL A 43 4.83 -1.76 14.78
N LYS A 44 5.19 -2.23 15.98
CA LYS A 44 4.94 -1.48 17.21
C LYS A 44 5.72 -0.16 17.28
N GLN A 45 6.96 -0.18 16.84
CA GLN A 45 7.88 0.96 16.94
C GLN A 45 8.91 0.90 15.81
N VAL A 46 9.23 2.05 15.24
CA VAL A 46 10.33 2.24 14.27
C VAL A 46 11.32 3.26 14.85
N ASP A 47 12.57 2.84 14.99
CA ASP A 47 13.71 3.70 15.25
C ASP A 47 14.08 4.37 13.91
N LEU A 48 13.66 5.63 13.74
CA LEU A 48 13.85 6.33 12.47
C LEU A 48 15.31 6.39 12.03
N PRO A 49 16.29 6.76 12.88
CA PRO A 49 17.70 6.73 12.52
C PRO A 49 18.17 5.40 11.94
N LYS A 50 17.73 4.26 12.49
CA LYS A 50 18.08 2.92 11.97
C LYS A 50 17.36 2.59 10.67
N PHE A 51 16.19 3.17 10.45
CA PHE A 51 15.42 2.93 9.24
C PHE A 51 15.94 3.74 8.03
N MET A 52 16.68 4.82 8.26
CA MET A 52 17.24 5.66 7.18
C MET A 52 18.27 4.91 6.32
N GLY A 53 18.65 5.51 5.19
CA GLY A 53 19.56 4.96 4.20
C GLY A 53 18.86 4.14 3.12
N ASP A 54 19.62 3.29 2.44
CA ASP A 54 19.18 2.56 1.24
C ASP A 54 18.34 1.32 1.57
N TRP A 55 17.26 1.15 0.79
CA TRP A 55 16.43 -0.03 0.74
C TRP A 55 16.23 -0.48 -0.71
N TYR A 56 16.72 -1.67 -1.05
CA TYR A 56 16.51 -2.27 -2.35
C TYR A 56 15.10 -2.84 -2.45
N VAL A 57 14.38 -2.50 -3.51
CA VAL A 57 13.05 -3.07 -3.77
C VAL A 57 13.22 -4.47 -4.35
N ILE A 58 12.86 -5.49 -3.58
CA ILE A 58 13.00 -6.91 -3.95
C ILE A 58 11.79 -7.38 -4.76
N ALA A 59 10.59 -6.99 -4.32
CA ALA A 59 9.35 -7.28 -5.03
C ALA A 59 8.31 -6.21 -4.74
N VAL A 60 7.38 -6.03 -5.65
CA VAL A 60 6.39 -4.96 -5.62
C VAL A 60 5.07 -5.37 -6.26
N ILE A 61 3.94 -4.91 -5.70
CA ILE A 61 2.74 -4.65 -6.48
C ILE A 61 2.85 -3.19 -6.88
N PRO A 62 3.16 -2.90 -8.18
CA PRO A 62 3.66 -1.61 -8.59
C PRO A 62 2.58 -0.54 -8.68
N THR A 63 2.96 0.70 -8.39
CA THR A 63 2.21 1.88 -8.84
C THR A 63 2.37 2.07 -10.36
N ALA A 64 1.60 2.99 -10.95
CA ALA A 64 1.67 3.26 -12.39
C ALA A 64 3.06 3.74 -12.87
N ILE A 65 3.85 4.36 -11.99
CA ILE A 65 5.16 4.93 -12.34
C ILE A 65 6.29 3.90 -12.37
N GLU A 66 6.16 2.75 -11.68
CA GLU A 66 7.23 1.77 -11.47
C GLU A 66 6.96 0.38 -12.09
N THR A 67 6.01 0.31 -13.03
CA THR A 67 5.59 -0.96 -13.67
C THR A 67 6.72 -1.72 -14.36
N GLN A 68 7.80 -1.05 -14.74
CA GLN A 68 8.96 -1.62 -15.43
C GLN A 68 10.26 -1.21 -14.74
N SER A 69 10.32 -1.30 -13.40
CA SER A 69 11.49 -0.92 -12.62
C SER A 69 12.53 -2.04 -12.57
N TYR A 70 13.79 -1.66 -12.75
CA TYR A 70 15.02 -2.46 -12.59
C TYR A 70 15.95 -1.70 -11.66
N ASN A 71 16.74 -2.37 -10.82
CA ASN A 71 17.65 -1.76 -9.86
C ASN A 71 16.96 -0.67 -9.02
N ALA A 72 15.74 -0.94 -8.55
CA ALA A 72 14.98 0.03 -7.78
C ALA A 72 15.51 0.12 -6.34
N ILE A 73 15.78 1.35 -5.90
CA ILE A 73 16.22 1.71 -4.54
C ILE A 73 15.36 2.86 -4.03
N GLU A 74 14.98 2.77 -2.76
CA GLU A 74 14.49 3.88 -1.96
C GLU A 74 15.55 4.29 -0.95
N HIS A 75 15.97 5.55 -0.98
CA HIS A 75 16.87 6.17 -0.01
C HIS A 75 16.07 7.11 0.89
N TYR A 76 16.23 6.97 2.21
CA TYR A 76 15.55 7.79 3.20
C TYR A 76 16.54 8.59 4.04
N GLU A 77 16.23 9.86 4.27
CA GLU A 77 16.98 10.76 5.14
C GLU A 77 16.02 11.48 6.10
N LEU A 78 16.37 11.50 7.39
CA LEU A 78 15.59 12.20 8.40
C LEU A 78 15.98 13.68 8.42
N ASN A 79 15.02 14.55 8.09
CA ASN A 79 15.18 16.01 8.18
C ASN A 79 15.09 16.50 9.63
N LEU A 80 15.72 17.64 9.94
CA LEU A 80 15.64 18.31 11.23
C LEU A 80 14.20 18.58 11.70
N GLY A 81 13.26 18.78 10.76
CA GLY A 81 11.83 18.98 11.04
C GLY A 81 11.02 17.70 11.24
N GLY A 82 11.66 16.53 11.33
CA GLY A 82 10.98 15.24 11.55
C GLY A 82 10.27 14.66 10.32
N THR A 83 10.43 15.28 9.14
CA THR A 83 10.00 14.68 7.86
C THR A 83 11.09 13.81 7.29
N ILE A 84 10.72 12.91 6.38
CA ILE A 84 11.66 12.01 5.68
C ILE A 84 11.83 12.51 4.25
N ALA A 85 13.04 12.96 3.90
CA ALA A 85 13.41 13.13 2.50
C ALA A 85 13.59 11.75 1.88
N THR A 86 12.90 11.48 0.78
CA THR A 86 12.96 10.19 0.09
C THR A 86 13.50 10.41 -1.32
N THR A 87 14.44 9.56 -1.74
CA THR A 87 14.89 9.51 -3.14
C THR A 87 14.63 8.10 -3.68
N PHE A 88 13.62 7.96 -4.50
CA PHE A 88 13.30 6.72 -5.19
C PHE A 88 13.91 6.72 -6.59
N THR A 89 14.78 5.76 -6.88
CA THR A 89 15.44 5.62 -8.17
C THR A 89 15.25 4.23 -8.77
N PHE A 90 15.14 4.14 -10.09
CA PHE A 90 15.15 2.88 -10.83
C PHE A 90 15.52 3.10 -12.30
N ASN A 91 16.03 2.06 -12.97
CA ASN A 91 16.19 2.03 -14.41
C ASN A 91 14.88 1.54 -15.06
N LYS A 92 14.34 2.27 -16.04
CA LYS A 92 13.06 1.94 -16.67
C LYS A 92 13.25 0.97 -17.84
N GLY A 93 12.58 -0.18 -17.75
CA GLY A 93 12.45 -1.17 -18.84
C GLY A 93 13.61 -2.16 -18.95
N ALA A 94 14.82 -1.81 -18.52
CA ALA A 94 16.01 -2.67 -18.53
C ALA A 94 17.05 -2.18 -17.52
N PHE A 95 18.11 -2.95 -17.25
CA PHE A 95 19.21 -2.56 -16.35
C PHE A 95 20.01 -1.34 -16.86
N ASP A 96 20.08 -1.15 -18.17
CA ASP A 96 20.70 -0.01 -18.86
C ASP A 96 19.66 1.02 -19.35
N GLY A 97 18.40 0.83 -18.98
CA GLY A 97 17.33 1.76 -19.31
C GLY A 97 17.50 3.12 -18.63
N PRO A 98 16.74 4.14 -19.07
CA PRO A 98 16.87 5.49 -18.51
C PRO A 98 16.57 5.51 -17.02
N LEU A 99 17.47 6.14 -16.25
CA LEU A 99 17.29 6.35 -14.81
C LEU A 99 16.10 7.28 -14.56
N LYS A 100 15.21 6.84 -13.69
CA LYS A 100 14.09 7.63 -13.15
C LYS A 100 14.39 7.96 -11.71
N THR A 101 14.07 9.20 -11.32
CA THR A 101 14.24 9.68 -9.94
C THR A 101 12.97 10.40 -9.51
N TYR A 102 12.48 10.06 -8.31
CA TYR A 102 11.36 10.73 -7.65
C TYR A 102 11.80 11.11 -6.25
N GLN A 103 11.34 12.27 -5.76
CA GLN A 103 11.74 12.81 -4.46
C GLN A 103 10.52 13.17 -3.61
N PRO A 104 9.72 12.17 -3.17
CA PRO A 104 8.61 12.44 -2.28
C PRO A 104 9.09 12.78 -0.88
N THR A 105 8.21 13.43 -0.10
CA THR A 105 8.44 13.70 1.32
C THR A 105 7.56 12.81 2.17
N GLY A 106 8.15 12.10 3.12
CA GLY A 106 7.45 11.31 4.13
C GLY A 106 7.10 12.18 5.35
N PHE A 107 5.83 12.18 5.74
CA PHE A 107 5.33 12.83 6.95
C PHE A 107 5.03 11.75 7.99
N VAL A 108 5.92 11.58 8.94
CA VAL A 108 5.82 10.57 9.99
C VAL A 108 4.67 10.92 10.95
N ARG A 109 3.95 9.91 11.43
CA ARG A 109 2.96 10.01 12.49
C ARG A 109 3.52 9.39 13.78
N PRO A 110 4.05 10.20 14.70
CA PRO A 110 4.72 9.70 15.91
C PRO A 110 3.81 8.84 16.79
N GLU A 111 2.52 9.18 16.84
CA GLU A 111 1.50 8.43 17.60
C GLU A 111 1.30 6.98 17.15
N SER A 112 1.80 6.63 15.97
CA SER A 112 1.78 5.26 15.43
C SER A 112 3.06 4.47 15.78
N GLY A 113 3.90 4.95 16.70
CA GLY A 113 5.24 4.41 16.89
C GLY A 113 6.16 4.64 15.68
N ASN A 114 5.96 5.73 14.95
CA ASN A 114 6.66 6.08 13.71
C ASN A 114 6.45 5.09 12.54
N ALA A 115 5.48 4.18 12.64
CA ALA A 115 5.27 3.13 11.65
C ALA A 115 4.26 3.49 10.54
N LEU A 116 3.58 4.64 10.67
CA LEU A 116 2.67 5.15 9.65
C LEU A 116 3.15 6.51 9.16
N TRP A 117 3.31 6.64 7.83
CA TRP A 117 3.69 7.90 7.20
C TRP A 117 2.66 8.30 6.14
N GLY A 118 2.64 9.59 5.81
CA GLY A 118 1.97 10.13 4.64
C GLY A 118 3.02 10.47 3.58
N MET A 119 3.17 9.66 2.53
CA MET A 119 4.14 9.89 1.46
C MET A 119 3.57 10.85 0.42
N GLN A 120 4.20 12.01 0.23
CA GLN A 120 3.73 13.07 -0.66
C GLN A 120 4.60 13.18 -1.90
N PHE A 121 4.08 12.69 -3.03
CA PHE A 121 4.67 12.87 -4.35
C PHE A 121 4.21 14.18 -5.01
N ILE A 122 2.95 14.55 -4.78
CA ILE A 122 2.31 15.74 -5.36
C ILE A 122 1.47 16.40 -4.25
N TRP A 123 1.71 17.69 -4.03
CA TRP A 123 0.89 18.47 -3.08
C TRP A 123 -0.55 18.60 -3.57
N PRO A 124 -1.60 18.48 -2.69
CA PRO A 124 -1.52 18.24 -1.25
C PRO A 124 -1.68 16.77 -0.84
N ILE A 125 -1.59 15.82 -1.76
CA ILE A 125 -1.92 14.40 -1.59
C ILE A 125 -0.83 13.68 -0.80
N LYS A 126 -1.18 13.07 0.34
CA LYS A 126 -0.30 12.21 1.14
C LYS A 126 -0.80 10.77 1.07
N ALA A 127 -0.14 9.95 0.28
CA ALA A 127 -0.44 8.52 0.17
C ALA A 127 -0.08 7.78 1.46
N GLU A 128 -0.90 6.82 1.86
CA GLU A 128 -0.64 5.99 3.03
C GLU A 128 0.61 5.13 2.78
N TYR A 129 1.51 5.09 3.78
CA TYR A 129 2.75 4.32 3.81
C TYR A 129 2.83 3.64 5.17
N ARG A 130 2.56 2.33 5.23
CA ARG A 130 2.47 1.52 6.46
C ARG A 130 3.65 0.59 6.54
N ILE A 131 4.49 0.73 7.54
CA ILE A 131 5.53 -0.26 7.85
C ILE A 131 4.83 -1.42 8.56
N ALA A 132 4.45 -2.44 7.78
CA ALA A 132 3.67 -3.59 8.25
C ALA A 132 4.56 -4.72 8.78
N TYR A 133 5.79 -4.79 8.31
CA TYR A 133 6.82 -5.71 8.77
C TYR A 133 8.17 -4.99 8.80
N LEU A 134 8.95 -5.27 9.81
CA LEU A 134 10.34 -4.84 9.95
C LEU A 134 11.04 -5.85 10.84
N ASP A 135 12.12 -6.46 10.37
CA ASP A 135 12.87 -7.38 11.21
C ASP A 135 13.72 -6.63 12.26
N VAL A 136 14.09 -7.35 13.31
CA VAL A 136 14.77 -6.76 14.47
C VAL A 136 16.14 -6.18 14.16
N GLN A 137 16.79 -6.64 13.08
CA GLN A 137 18.08 -6.15 12.58
C GLN A 137 17.94 -5.03 11.56
N TYR A 138 16.71 -4.60 11.21
CA TYR A 138 16.45 -3.58 10.18
C TYR A 138 17.05 -3.95 8.81
N GLN A 139 17.04 -5.25 8.46
CA GLN A 139 17.54 -5.74 7.18
C GLN A 139 16.45 -5.93 6.14
N ARG A 140 15.20 -6.18 6.57
CA ARG A 140 14.06 -6.46 5.70
C ARG A 140 12.82 -5.75 6.21
N THR A 141 12.03 -5.20 5.29
CA THR A 141 10.79 -4.49 5.60
C THR A 141 9.72 -4.74 4.53
N ILE A 142 8.46 -4.63 4.94
CA ILE A 142 7.32 -4.62 4.03
C ILE A 142 6.51 -3.36 4.28
N ILE A 143 6.37 -2.58 3.21
CA ILE A 143 5.55 -1.39 3.18
C ILE A 143 4.23 -1.73 2.52
N ALA A 144 3.13 -1.43 3.20
CA ALA A 144 1.79 -1.80 2.81
C ALA A 144 0.84 -0.59 2.80
N ARG A 145 -0.37 -0.81 2.26
CA ARG A 145 -1.49 0.14 2.30
C ARG A 145 -2.79 -0.60 2.60
N ASN A 146 -3.67 0.02 3.39
CA ASN A 146 -4.97 -0.58 3.71
C ASN A 146 -5.83 -0.88 2.47
N ALA A 147 -5.65 -0.12 1.40
CA ALA A 147 -6.32 -0.35 0.11
C ALA A 147 -5.85 -1.63 -0.61
N ARG A 148 -4.69 -2.21 -0.22
CA ARG A 148 -4.03 -3.38 -0.85
C ARG A 148 -3.79 -3.21 -2.34
N ASP A 149 -3.69 -1.98 -2.79
CA ASP A 149 -3.41 -1.60 -4.18
C ASP A 149 -1.91 -1.66 -4.51
N TYR A 150 -1.05 -1.33 -3.53
CA TYR A 150 0.41 -1.32 -3.64
C TYR A 150 1.05 -1.99 -2.43
N VAL A 151 2.19 -2.63 -2.63
CA VAL A 151 3.05 -3.19 -1.57
C VAL A 151 4.49 -3.21 -2.06
N TRP A 152 5.44 -2.94 -1.16
CA TRP A 152 6.87 -3.05 -1.41
C TRP A 152 7.50 -4.01 -0.41
N ILE A 153 8.20 -5.02 -0.92
CA ILE A 153 9.10 -5.88 -0.16
C ILE A 153 10.50 -5.34 -0.39
N MET A 154 11.17 -4.91 0.67
CA MET A 154 12.46 -4.25 0.57
C MET A 154 13.49 -4.89 1.51
N ALA A 155 14.77 -4.78 1.15
CA ALA A 155 15.89 -5.26 1.95
C ALA A 155 17.08 -4.31 1.86
N ARG A 156 18.04 -4.43 2.83
CA ARG A 156 19.31 -3.69 2.82
C ARG A 156 20.29 -4.22 1.77
N THR A 157 20.02 -5.37 1.20
CA THR A 157 20.82 -5.96 0.13
C THR A 157 19.99 -6.14 -1.12
N PRO A 158 20.59 -6.07 -2.33
CA PRO A 158 19.86 -6.22 -3.60
C PRO A 158 19.33 -7.63 -3.81
N GLN A 159 19.80 -8.61 -3.02
CA GLN A 159 19.36 -10.00 -3.08
C GLN A 159 19.10 -10.51 -1.66
N ILE A 160 18.08 -11.35 -1.52
CA ILE A 160 17.77 -12.09 -0.29
C ILE A 160 17.66 -13.58 -0.61
N SER A 161 17.78 -14.45 0.40
CA SER A 161 17.61 -15.88 0.22
C SER A 161 16.18 -16.22 -0.24
N ASP A 162 16.01 -17.35 -0.92
CA ASP A 162 14.68 -17.82 -1.33
C ASP A 162 13.76 -18.06 -0.12
N GLU A 163 14.31 -18.52 1.00
CA GLU A 163 13.58 -18.68 2.27
C GLU A 163 13.02 -17.33 2.76
N ASN A 164 13.85 -16.30 2.85
CA ASN A 164 13.42 -14.95 3.23
C ASN A 164 12.39 -14.38 2.25
N TYR A 165 12.58 -14.62 0.95
CA TYR A 165 11.62 -14.19 -0.06
C TYR A 165 10.27 -14.87 0.13
N LEU A 166 10.27 -16.18 0.39
CA LEU A 166 9.04 -16.95 0.63
C LEU A 166 8.32 -16.51 1.92
N GLU A 167 9.07 -16.26 3.01
CA GLU A 167 8.53 -15.70 4.26
C GLU A 167 7.81 -14.37 4.01
N MET A 168 8.49 -13.42 3.36
CA MET A 168 7.95 -12.09 3.12
C MET A 168 6.74 -12.11 2.18
N THR A 169 6.77 -12.93 1.12
CA THR A 169 5.63 -13.07 0.20
C THR A 169 4.44 -13.76 0.86
N SER A 170 4.68 -14.73 1.75
CA SER A 170 3.63 -15.36 2.56
C SER A 170 3.00 -14.35 3.52
N PHE A 171 3.80 -13.47 4.12
CA PHE A 171 3.29 -12.39 4.94
C PHE A 171 2.37 -11.45 4.14
N VAL A 172 2.79 -11.01 2.95
CA VAL A 172 1.98 -10.17 2.05
C VAL A 172 0.66 -10.87 1.68
N LYS A 173 0.70 -12.17 1.35
CA LYS A 173 -0.49 -12.98 1.09
C LYS A 173 -1.47 -12.97 2.28
N ASN A 174 -0.94 -13.14 3.50
CA ASN A 174 -1.74 -13.17 4.73
C ASN A 174 -2.36 -11.79 5.06
N LEU A 175 -1.80 -10.69 4.55
CA LEU A 175 -2.41 -9.36 4.62
C LEU A 175 -3.59 -9.19 3.66
N GLY A 176 -3.85 -10.15 2.77
CA GLY A 176 -4.97 -10.15 1.83
C GLY A 176 -4.68 -9.47 0.49
N TYR A 177 -3.41 -9.39 0.09
CA TYR A 177 -3.04 -8.89 -1.23
C TYR A 177 -3.30 -9.92 -2.34
N ASP A 178 -3.61 -9.43 -3.53
CA ASP A 178 -3.68 -10.25 -4.76
C ASP A 178 -2.27 -10.57 -5.24
N MET A 179 -1.82 -11.79 -4.94
CA MET A 179 -0.47 -12.25 -5.25
C MET A 179 -0.19 -12.41 -6.75
N THR A 180 -1.23 -12.43 -7.60
CA THR A 180 -1.06 -12.46 -9.06
C THR A 180 -0.45 -11.16 -9.60
N LYS A 181 -0.55 -10.07 -8.84
CA LYS A 181 0.00 -8.75 -9.17
C LYS A 181 1.41 -8.53 -8.64
N LEU A 182 1.87 -9.37 -7.69
CA LEU A 182 3.20 -9.24 -7.12
C LEU A 182 4.25 -9.70 -8.14
N ARG A 183 5.29 -8.90 -8.34
CA ARG A 183 6.41 -9.23 -9.21
C ARG A 183 7.74 -8.93 -8.54
N LYS A 184 8.75 -9.75 -8.83
CA LYS A 184 10.15 -9.46 -8.44
C LYS A 184 10.63 -8.22 -9.21
N VAL A 185 11.44 -7.41 -8.55
CA VAL A 185 12.19 -6.31 -9.18
C VAL A 185 13.59 -6.84 -9.48
N PRO A 186 14.00 -6.90 -10.76
CA PRO A 186 15.34 -7.36 -11.12
C PRO A 186 16.41 -6.43 -10.55
N GLN A 187 17.45 -7.02 -9.91
CA GLN A 187 18.55 -6.32 -9.29
C GLN A 187 19.87 -6.85 -9.84
N ASP A 188 20.65 -6.01 -10.53
CA ASP A 188 22.01 -6.28 -10.97
C ASP A 188 22.86 -5.02 -10.82
N TRP A 189 23.80 -5.05 -9.88
CA TRP A 189 24.68 -3.93 -9.52
C TRP A 189 26.13 -4.17 -9.97
N SER A 190 26.41 -5.27 -10.70
CA SER A 190 27.76 -5.65 -11.13
C SER A 190 28.46 -4.58 -11.98
N LYS A 191 27.68 -3.84 -12.81
CA LYS A 191 28.22 -2.79 -13.67
C LYS A 191 28.51 -1.46 -12.97
N LYS A 192 27.92 -1.19 -11.80
CA LYS A 192 28.17 0.05 -11.02
C LYS A 192 29.51 0.01 -10.29
N THR A 193 29.98 -1.15 -9.88
CA THR A 193 31.27 -1.34 -9.21
C THR A 193 32.45 -1.04 -10.14
N SER A 194 32.32 -1.31 -11.45
CA SER A 194 33.39 -1.11 -12.43
C SER A 194 33.65 0.34 -12.86
N ILE A 195 32.76 1.29 -12.51
CA ILE A 195 32.91 2.72 -12.88
C ILE A 195 33.76 3.47 -11.85
N ASN A 196 33.76 3.01 -10.59
CA ASN A 196 34.55 3.63 -9.50
C ASN A 196 36.01 3.17 -9.45
N ASP A 197 36.41 2.15 -10.24
CA ASP A 197 37.80 1.63 -10.29
C ASP A 197 38.62 2.21 -11.44
N LYS A 198 38.22 3.29 -12.10
CA LYS A 198 39.14 3.99 -13.02
C LYS A 198 40.17 4.76 -12.20
N PRO A 199 41.46 4.43 -12.31
CA PRO A 199 42.50 5.23 -11.68
C PRO A 199 42.43 6.65 -12.26
N VAL A 200 42.40 7.63 -11.36
CA VAL A 200 42.60 9.05 -11.71
C VAL A 200 44.03 9.18 -12.18
N ASN A 201 44.24 9.34 -13.48
CA ASN A 201 45.54 9.72 -14.07
C ASN A 201 45.79 11.21 -13.88
#